data_3d8b57183056621c9c2a7514683b3ea6
#
_entry.id   3d8b57183056621c9c2a7514683b3ea6
#
_cell.length_a   1.000
_cell.length_b   1.000
_cell.length_c   1.000
_cell.angle_alpha   90.00
_cell.angle_beta   90.00
_cell.angle_gamma   90.00
#
_symmetry.space_group_name_H-M   'P 1'
#
loop_
_entity.id
_entity.type
_entity.pdbx_description
1 polymer ?
#
loop_
_entity_poly.entity_id
_entity_poly.type
_entity_poly.pdbx_seq_one_letter_code
_entity_poly.pdbx_strand_id
1 'polypeptide(L)'
;MFFTFAGSLVTLVVCMLFGVIGRKKHIFTDESDCVLSSLLINFTLPAMVFMSMFRPFSRTLLLEGGITILIISTVFLSGLGLGKLLSLIIPSNCNEKCIWQFSIMFPNVIYMGFPVIQSVFGDEGMLYAAMVSVAFNIMVFSLGIHLFRSDKSQETMGKFHLKQFLFTPAFIAVFIGLLFFVTEIRLPAPMERGIHLIGNMTTPIAMLLIGSLIVKAIGNAGFFTLIKDWRVYPIVIVRLLLIPVAVYLVLNIFIDNPIMLGTIVTLAAMPTATLTVIFSKQYGGDSTMALKTIVLSNILCLLTIPFLSLFLQ
;
A
#
# COMPACT_ATOMS: atom_id res chain seq x y z
N MET A 1 14.19 12.66 -14.66
CA MET A 1 13.30 12.00 -13.68
C MET A 1 11.82 12.12 -14.00
N PHE A 2 11.24 13.31 -14.19
CA PHE A 2 9.80 13.47 -14.47
C PHE A 2 9.28 12.59 -15.63
N PHE A 3 9.94 12.62 -16.81
CA PHE A 3 9.52 11.81 -17.95
C PHE A 3 9.61 10.30 -17.70
N THR A 4 10.60 9.85 -16.94
CA THR A 4 10.74 8.44 -16.55
C THR A 4 9.60 8.04 -15.62
N PHE A 5 9.32 8.90 -14.62
CA PHE A 5 8.23 8.70 -13.66
C PHE A 5 6.85 8.71 -14.36
N ALA A 6 6.62 9.69 -15.24
CA ALA A 6 5.40 9.77 -16.02
C ALA A 6 5.24 8.57 -16.98
N GLY A 7 6.31 8.15 -17.64
CA GLY A 7 6.32 6.96 -18.50
C GLY A 7 5.97 5.69 -17.72
N SER A 8 6.58 5.51 -16.55
CA SER A 8 6.29 4.38 -15.66
C SER A 8 4.81 4.35 -15.23
N LEU A 9 4.26 5.52 -14.85
CA LEU A 9 2.84 5.61 -14.48
C LEU A 9 1.91 5.34 -15.67
N VAL A 10 2.24 5.82 -16.86
CA VAL A 10 1.46 5.50 -18.07
C VAL A 10 1.43 3.99 -18.29
N THR A 11 2.56 3.31 -18.14
CA THR A 11 2.61 1.84 -18.24
C THR A 11 1.68 1.16 -17.24
N LEU A 12 1.69 1.60 -16.00
CA LEU A 12 0.79 1.06 -14.96
C LEU A 12 -0.68 1.33 -15.28
N VAL A 13 -1.01 2.53 -15.75
CA VAL A 13 -2.37 2.91 -16.18
C VAL A 13 -2.82 2.05 -17.35
N VAL A 14 -1.97 1.79 -18.35
CA VAL A 14 -2.30 0.89 -19.45
C VAL A 14 -2.64 -0.51 -18.96
N CYS A 15 -1.84 -1.09 -18.06
CA CYS A 15 -2.15 -2.38 -17.46
C CYS A 15 -3.49 -2.35 -16.70
N MET A 16 -3.76 -1.27 -15.96
CA MET A 16 -5.02 -1.09 -15.23
C MET A 16 -6.23 -1.00 -16.19
N LEU A 17 -6.09 -0.33 -17.34
CA LEU A 17 -7.14 -0.25 -18.35
C LEU A 17 -7.49 -1.63 -18.93
N PHE A 18 -6.53 -2.53 -19.11
CA PHE A 18 -6.81 -3.92 -19.44
C PHE A 18 -7.65 -4.62 -18.37
N GLY A 19 -7.40 -4.33 -17.09
CA GLY A 19 -8.23 -4.80 -15.98
C GLY A 19 -9.68 -4.29 -16.05
N VAL A 20 -9.84 -2.99 -16.35
CA VAL A 20 -11.16 -2.36 -16.58
C VAL A 20 -11.89 -3.02 -17.75
N ILE A 21 -11.21 -3.23 -18.88
CA ILE A 21 -11.80 -3.88 -20.07
C ILE A 21 -12.17 -5.33 -19.76
N GLY A 22 -11.29 -6.08 -19.10
CA GLY A 22 -11.53 -7.47 -18.71
C GLY A 22 -12.75 -7.62 -17.81
N ARG A 23 -12.96 -6.71 -16.86
CA ARG A 23 -14.16 -6.70 -16.01
C ARG A 23 -15.43 -6.35 -16.79
N LYS A 24 -15.39 -5.33 -17.67
CA LYS A 24 -16.51 -4.96 -18.52
C LYS A 24 -16.92 -6.07 -19.51
N LYS A 25 -15.94 -6.85 -19.98
CA LYS A 25 -16.19 -8.02 -20.85
C LYS A 25 -16.52 -9.31 -20.08
N HIS A 26 -16.73 -9.24 -18.76
CA HIS A 26 -16.99 -10.39 -17.89
C HIS A 26 -15.89 -11.49 -17.91
N ILE A 27 -14.68 -11.15 -18.37
CA ILE A 27 -13.50 -12.04 -18.24
C ILE A 27 -13.06 -12.09 -16.77
N PHE A 28 -13.06 -10.93 -16.09
CA PHE A 28 -12.82 -10.86 -14.66
C PHE A 28 -14.14 -10.88 -13.91
N THR A 29 -14.30 -11.87 -13.05
CA THR A 29 -15.43 -12.09 -12.14
C THR A 29 -14.97 -11.88 -10.69
N ASP A 30 -15.86 -11.99 -9.73
CA ASP A 30 -15.48 -11.91 -8.31
C ASP A 30 -14.58 -13.09 -7.90
N GLU A 31 -14.77 -14.24 -8.50
CA GLU A 31 -13.94 -15.42 -8.28
C GLU A 31 -12.52 -15.21 -8.85
N SER A 32 -12.41 -14.70 -10.08
CA SER A 32 -11.10 -14.40 -10.68
C SER A 32 -10.34 -13.32 -9.92
N ASP A 33 -11.02 -12.28 -9.39
CA ASP A 33 -10.40 -11.28 -8.52
C ASP A 33 -9.82 -11.91 -7.24
N CYS A 34 -10.53 -12.88 -6.64
CA CYS A 34 -10.02 -13.63 -5.49
C CYS A 34 -8.79 -14.47 -5.85
N VAL A 35 -8.81 -15.14 -7.00
CA VAL A 35 -7.68 -15.96 -7.49
C VAL A 35 -6.46 -15.08 -7.77
N LEU A 36 -6.64 -13.95 -8.50
CA LEU A 36 -5.56 -13.01 -8.78
C LEU A 36 -4.96 -12.40 -7.51
N SER A 37 -5.82 -12.03 -6.54
CA SER A 37 -5.38 -11.52 -5.24
C SER A 37 -4.60 -12.57 -4.46
N SER A 38 -5.06 -13.83 -4.46
CA SER A 38 -4.38 -14.94 -3.80
C SER A 38 -3.04 -15.26 -4.44
N LEU A 39 -2.97 -15.29 -5.77
CA LEU A 39 -1.73 -15.48 -6.52
C LEU A 39 -0.72 -14.38 -6.20
N LEU A 40 -1.19 -13.14 -6.17
CA LEU A 40 -0.38 -11.97 -5.88
C LEU A 40 0.22 -12.05 -4.47
N ILE A 41 -0.61 -12.28 -3.44
CA ILE A 41 -0.16 -12.25 -2.05
C ILE A 41 0.71 -13.45 -1.69
N ASN A 42 0.39 -14.64 -2.21
CA ASN A 42 1.05 -15.87 -1.78
C ASN A 42 2.28 -16.26 -2.61
N PHE A 43 2.42 -15.77 -3.84
CA PHE A 43 3.49 -16.19 -4.73
C PHE A 43 4.26 -15.01 -5.32
N THR A 44 3.61 -14.14 -6.10
CA THR A 44 4.36 -13.17 -6.91
C THR A 44 4.98 -12.06 -6.06
N LEU A 45 4.26 -11.55 -5.08
CA LEU A 45 4.72 -10.50 -4.19
C LEU A 45 5.86 -11.00 -3.26
N PRO A 46 5.76 -12.17 -2.60
CA PRO A 46 6.89 -12.72 -1.86
C PRO A 46 8.13 -12.93 -2.72
N ALA A 47 7.98 -13.41 -3.95
CA ALA A 47 9.09 -13.57 -4.89
C ALA A 47 9.75 -12.23 -5.24
N MET A 48 8.95 -11.19 -5.52
CA MET A 48 9.45 -9.84 -5.81
C MET A 48 10.20 -9.24 -4.61
N VAL A 49 9.64 -9.34 -3.40
CA VAL A 49 10.27 -8.85 -2.16
C VAL A 49 11.56 -9.58 -1.87
N PHE A 50 11.58 -10.90 -2.00
CA PHE A 50 12.80 -11.70 -1.83
C PHE A 50 13.89 -11.26 -2.80
N MET A 51 13.57 -11.13 -4.10
CA MET A 51 14.53 -10.71 -5.12
C MET A 51 15.06 -9.30 -4.91
N SER A 52 14.28 -8.38 -4.35
CA SER A 52 14.76 -7.02 -4.05
C SER A 52 15.90 -6.99 -3.02
N MET A 53 15.95 -8.01 -2.15
CA MET A 53 17.01 -8.19 -1.14
C MET A 53 18.17 -9.06 -1.63
N PHE A 54 18.04 -9.68 -2.80
CA PHE A 54 19.07 -10.58 -3.36
C PHE A 54 20.19 -9.79 -4.05
N ARG A 55 21.00 -9.11 -3.24
CA ARG A 55 22.11 -8.22 -3.65
C ARG A 55 23.30 -8.35 -2.70
N PRO A 56 24.48 -7.80 -3.06
CA PRO A 56 25.63 -7.79 -2.16
C PRO A 56 25.32 -7.11 -0.83
N PHE A 57 25.86 -7.65 0.25
CA PHE A 57 25.68 -7.09 1.59
C PHE A 57 26.25 -5.66 1.67
N SER A 58 25.48 -4.79 2.30
CA SER A 58 25.89 -3.43 2.64
C SER A 58 25.35 -3.07 4.02
N ARG A 59 26.26 -2.74 4.93
CA ARG A 59 25.91 -2.26 6.28
C ARG A 59 25.07 -0.99 6.23
N THR A 60 25.37 -0.12 5.28
CA THR A 60 24.62 1.13 5.07
C THR A 60 23.16 0.84 4.71
N LEU A 61 22.91 -0.04 3.74
CA LEU A 61 21.56 -0.44 3.34
C LEU A 61 20.78 -1.10 4.48
N LEU A 62 21.44 -1.88 5.33
CA LEU A 62 20.81 -2.49 6.50
C LEU A 62 20.38 -1.44 7.53
N LEU A 63 21.25 -0.46 7.82
CA LEU A 63 20.94 0.64 8.72
C LEU A 63 19.83 1.54 8.16
N GLU A 64 19.93 1.92 6.89
CA GLU A 64 18.89 2.70 6.20
C GLU A 64 17.54 1.97 6.20
N GLY A 65 17.53 0.65 6.02
CA GLY A 65 16.32 -0.18 6.15
C GLY A 65 15.69 -0.09 7.53
N GLY A 66 16.50 -0.18 8.60
CA GLY A 66 16.04 0.01 9.98
C GLY A 66 15.49 1.42 10.23
N ILE A 67 16.18 2.44 9.74
CA ILE A 67 15.74 3.85 9.81
C ILE A 67 14.42 4.03 9.07
N THR A 68 14.27 3.40 7.90
CA THR A 68 13.02 3.44 7.11
C THR A 68 11.83 2.91 7.91
N ILE A 69 12.00 1.80 8.65
CA ILE A 69 10.94 1.25 9.52
C ILE A 69 10.52 2.27 10.59
N LEU A 70 11.48 2.93 11.24
CA LEU A 70 11.19 3.93 12.28
C LEU A 70 10.48 5.16 11.71
N ILE A 71 10.97 5.69 10.59
CA ILE A 71 10.39 6.85 9.92
C ILE A 71 8.94 6.57 9.50
N ILE A 72 8.70 5.47 8.80
CA ILE A 72 7.36 5.17 8.29
C ILE A 72 6.38 4.84 9.44
N SER A 73 6.86 4.26 10.53
CA SER A 73 6.06 4.06 11.74
C SER A 73 5.59 5.39 12.32
N THR A 74 6.48 6.38 12.36
CA THR A 74 6.15 7.75 12.80
C THR A 74 5.14 8.42 11.85
N VAL A 75 5.30 8.24 10.53
CA VAL A 75 4.34 8.73 9.53
C VAL A 75 2.96 8.10 9.73
N PHE A 76 2.88 6.80 9.98
CA PHE A 76 1.59 6.14 10.23
C PHE A 76 0.95 6.65 11.53
N LEU A 77 1.71 6.82 12.61
CA LEU A 77 1.20 7.36 13.87
C LEU A 77 0.73 8.82 13.72
N SER A 78 1.45 9.64 12.97
CA SER A 78 0.99 11.00 12.65
C SER A 78 -0.31 11.00 11.83
N GLY A 79 -0.43 10.07 10.87
CA GLY A 79 -1.66 9.83 10.13
C GLY A 79 -2.84 9.44 11.03
N LEU A 80 -2.60 8.62 12.06
CA LEU A 80 -3.60 8.30 13.08
C LEU A 80 -4.04 9.56 13.86
N GLY A 81 -3.09 10.39 14.27
CA GLY A 81 -3.37 11.65 14.96
C GLY A 81 -4.22 12.59 14.11
N LEU A 82 -3.87 12.77 12.83
CA LEU A 82 -4.65 13.57 11.87
C LEU A 82 -6.04 12.98 11.64
N GLY A 83 -6.16 11.66 11.51
CA GLY A 83 -7.44 10.98 11.35
C GLY A 83 -8.36 11.16 12.55
N LYS A 84 -7.81 11.10 13.78
CA LYS A 84 -8.55 11.41 15.01
C LYS A 84 -9.01 12.86 15.04
N LEU A 85 -8.12 13.81 14.73
CA LEU A 85 -8.44 15.23 14.71
C LEU A 85 -9.57 15.54 13.73
N LEU A 86 -9.49 15.04 12.50
CA LEU A 86 -10.53 15.24 11.49
C LEU A 86 -11.87 14.59 11.89
N SER A 87 -11.84 13.43 12.51
CA SER A 87 -13.05 12.74 12.98
C SER A 87 -13.74 13.46 14.16
N LEU A 88 -13.08 14.43 14.80
CA LEU A 88 -13.68 15.30 15.82
C LEU A 88 -14.32 16.55 15.20
N ILE A 89 -13.75 17.04 14.07
CA ILE A 89 -14.21 18.26 13.41
C ILE A 89 -15.41 17.98 12.49
N ILE A 90 -15.38 16.85 11.79
CA ILE A 90 -16.42 16.48 10.83
C ILE A 90 -17.45 15.55 11.50
N PRO A 91 -18.75 15.88 11.40
CA PRO A 91 -19.81 15.03 11.96
C PRO A 91 -19.73 13.62 11.41
N SER A 92 -19.43 12.66 12.27
CA SER A 92 -19.26 11.26 11.90
C SER A 92 -19.70 10.32 13.02
N ASN A 93 -20.35 9.21 12.65
CA ASN A 93 -20.72 8.15 13.58
C ASN A 93 -19.49 7.33 13.99
N CYS A 94 -19.55 6.57 15.08
CA CYS A 94 -18.45 5.70 15.53
C CYS A 94 -17.95 4.75 14.43
N ASN A 95 -18.87 4.18 13.64
CA ASN A 95 -18.56 3.30 12.51
C ASN A 95 -17.85 4.03 11.34
N GLU A 96 -17.98 5.34 11.24
CA GLU A 96 -17.28 6.17 10.25
C GLU A 96 -15.93 6.64 10.77
N LYS A 97 -15.81 6.92 12.07
CA LYS A 97 -14.55 7.38 12.68
C LYS A 97 -13.39 6.40 12.49
N CYS A 98 -13.66 5.10 12.64
CA CYS A 98 -12.64 4.08 12.39
C CYS A 98 -12.18 4.09 10.92
N ILE A 99 -13.09 4.35 9.96
CA ILE A 99 -12.74 4.49 8.55
C ILE A 99 -11.83 5.70 8.32
N TRP A 100 -12.12 6.84 8.93
CA TRP A 100 -11.29 8.04 8.86
C TRP A 100 -9.87 7.78 9.33
N GLN A 101 -9.75 7.24 10.54
CA GLN A 101 -8.47 6.98 11.18
C GLN A 101 -7.66 5.96 10.38
N PHE A 102 -8.27 4.85 9.98
CA PHE A 102 -7.59 3.80 9.24
C PHE A 102 -7.19 4.26 7.83
N SER A 103 -8.08 4.94 7.11
CA SER A 103 -7.83 5.40 5.74
C SER A 103 -6.72 6.44 5.65
N ILE A 104 -6.61 7.32 6.65
CA ILE A 104 -5.55 8.33 6.70
C ILE A 104 -4.24 7.70 7.18
N MET A 105 -4.29 6.77 8.12
CA MET A 105 -3.11 6.10 8.65
C MET A 105 -2.44 5.18 7.62
N PHE A 106 -3.22 4.35 6.91
CA PHE A 106 -2.68 3.25 6.10
C PHE A 106 -2.81 3.46 4.60
N PRO A 107 -1.67 3.60 3.88
CA PRO A 107 -1.62 3.59 2.42
C PRO A 107 -1.79 2.20 1.84
N ASN A 108 -2.12 2.13 0.56
CA ASN A 108 -2.10 0.90 -0.22
C ASN A 108 -0.66 0.54 -0.65
N VAL A 109 0.15 0.12 0.32
CA VAL A 109 1.57 -0.22 0.11
C VAL A 109 1.73 -1.38 -0.88
N ILE A 110 0.87 -2.42 -0.76
CA ILE A 110 1.06 -3.71 -1.43
C ILE A 110 0.57 -3.66 -2.87
N TYR A 111 -0.73 -3.39 -3.08
CA TYR A 111 -1.33 -3.53 -4.41
C TYR A 111 -0.96 -2.39 -5.37
N MET A 112 -0.71 -1.18 -4.86
CA MET A 112 -0.36 -0.03 -5.69
C MET A 112 1.05 0.48 -5.41
N GLY A 113 1.47 0.51 -4.15
CA GLY A 113 2.77 1.05 -3.78
C GLY A 113 3.93 0.27 -4.40
N PHE A 114 3.99 -1.04 -4.22
CA PHE A 114 5.07 -1.87 -4.75
C PHE A 114 5.21 -1.81 -6.27
N PRO A 115 4.14 -1.95 -7.07
CA PRO A 115 4.23 -1.76 -8.52
C PRO A 115 4.77 -0.40 -8.94
N VAL A 116 4.35 0.67 -8.26
CA VAL A 116 4.85 2.03 -8.54
C VAL A 116 6.33 2.14 -8.19
N ILE A 117 6.74 1.67 -6.99
CA ILE A 117 8.14 1.70 -6.57
C ILE A 117 9.03 0.88 -7.51
N GLN A 118 8.62 -0.34 -7.87
CA GLN A 118 9.37 -1.17 -8.80
C GLN A 118 9.55 -0.50 -10.16
N SER A 119 8.50 0.16 -10.65
CA SER A 119 8.50 0.83 -11.95
C SER A 119 9.37 2.10 -11.97
N VAL A 120 9.48 2.81 -10.84
CA VAL A 120 10.16 4.11 -10.75
C VAL A 120 11.58 3.99 -10.21
N PHE A 121 11.76 3.25 -9.13
CA PHE A 121 13.01 3.15 -8.38
C PHE A 121 13.68 1.77 -8.50
N GLY A 122 13.04 0.82 -9.22
CA GLY A 122 13.56 -0.52 -9.42
C GLY A 122 13.78 -1.29 -8.11
N ASP A 123 14.73 -2.22 -8.15
CA ASP A 123 15.02 -3.11 -7.01
C ASP A 123 15.58 -2.37 -5.79
N GLU A 124 16.24 -1.22 -5.98
CA GLU A 124 16.74 -0.42 -4.86
C GLU A 124 15.60 0.17 -4.05
N GLY A 125 14.61 0.76 -4.73
CA GLY A 125 13.40 1.25 -4.07
C GLY A 125 12.60 0.13 -3.42
N MET A 126 12.57 -1.04 -4.03
CA MET A 126 11.86 -2.21 -3.50
C MET A 126 12.44 -2.72 -2.18
N LEU A 127 13.74 -2.58 -1.93
CA LEU A 127 14.32 -2.90 -0.63
C LEU A 127 13.70 -2.03 0.47
N TYR A 128 13.65 -0.70 0.27
CA TYR A 128 13.01 0.20 1.25
C TYR A 128 11.50 -0.04 1.35
N ALA A 129 10.83 -0.31 0.23
CA ALA A 129 9.41 -0.65 0.23
C ALA A 129 9.11 -1.93 1.03
N ALA A 130 9.98 -2.93 0.95
CA ALA A 130 9.89 -4.14 1.76
C ALA A 130 10.01 -3.82 3.27
N MET A 131 10.92 -2.93 3.67
CA MET A 131 11.03 -2.47 5.07
C MET A 131 9.77 -1.70 5.50
N VAL A 132 9.21 -0.85 4.64
CA VAL A 132 7.92 -0.18 4.89
C VAL A 132 6.82 -1.21 5.11
N SER A 133 6.79 -2.31 4.35
CA SER A 133 5.77 -3.36 4.51
C SER A 133 5.84 -4.07 5.85
N VAL A 134 7.02 -4.20 6.45
CA VAL A 134 7.18 -4.74 7.81
C VAL A 134 6.45 -3.85 8.82
N ALA A 135 6.74 -2.54 8.83
CA ALA A 135 6.07 -1.59 9.70
C ALA A 135 4.54 -1.55 9.44
N PHE A 136 4.15 -1.54 8.16
CA PHE A 136 2.75 -1.55 7.75
C PHE A 136 2.00 -2.77 8.33
N ASN A 137 2.53 -3.97 8.14
CA ASN A 137 1.88 -5.19 8.62
C ASN A 137 1.78 -5.21 10.15
N ILE A 138 2.86 -4.86 10.87
CA ILE A 138 2.84 -4.78 12.34
C ILE A 138 1.72 -3.85 12.80
N MET A 139 1.64 -2.65 12.24
CA MET A 139 0.69 -1.63 12.68
C MET A 139 -0.74 -1.91 12.22
N VAL A 140 -0.95 -2.48 11.03
CA VAL A 140 -2.28 -2.85 10.53
C VAL A 140 -2.90 -3.94 11.39
N PHE A 141 -2.15 -4.99 11.71
CA PHE A 141 -2.67 -6.10 12.50
C PHE A 141 -2.70 -5.84 14.02
N SER A 142 -2.04 -4.79 14.50
CA SER A 142 -2.14 -4.32 15.88
C SER A 142 -3.14 -3.15 16.03
N LEU A 143 -2.70 -1.94 15.66
CA LEU A 143 -3.50 -0.72 15.79
C LEU A 143 -4.69 -0.71 14.82
N GLY A 144 -4.50 -1.19 13.58
CA GLY A 144 -5.55 -1.20 12.57
C GLY A 144 -6.78 -1.98 13.03
N ILE A 145 -6.61 -3.20 13.54
CA ILE A 145 -7.72 -4.01 14.08
C ILE A 145 -8.34 -3.33 15.31
N HIS A 146 -7.52 -2.74 16.18
CA HIS A 146 -8.00 -2.06 17.38
C HIS A 146 -8.93 -0.88 17.04
N LEU A 147 -8.65 -0.12 15.99
CA LEU A 147 -9.49 1.00 15.55
C LEU A 147 -10.92 0.58 15.20
N PHE A 148 -11.12 -0.60 14.64
CA PHE A 148 -12.45 -1.10 14.28
C PHE A 148 -13.19 -1.77 15.45
N ARG A 149 -12.48 -2.21 16.50
CA ARG A 149 -13.07 -2.90 17.67
C ARG A 149 -13.45 -1.98 18.80
N SER A 150 -13.04 -0.72 18.77
CA SER A 150 -13.07 0.22 19.88
C SER A 150 -14.47 0.46 20.53
N ASP A 151 -15.57 0.07 19.88
CA ASP A 151 -16.94 0.39 20.34
C ASP A 151 -17.84 -0.82 20.61
N LYS A 152 -17.41 -2.04 20.38
CA LYS A 152 -18.27 -3.22 20.61
C LYS A 152 -17.63 -4.21 21.56
N SER A 153 -18.08 -4.16 22.84
CA SER A 153 -17.85 -5.13 23.91
C SER A 153 -16.40 -5.32 24.38
N GLN A 154 -16.17 -4.99 25.64
CA GLN A 154 -14.92 -5.14 26.41
C GLN A 154 -14.43 -6.58 26.62
N GLU A 155 -15.02 -7.59 25.98
CA GLU A 155 -14.77 -8.99 26.40
C GLU A 155 -13.71 -9.76 25.61
N THR A 156 -13.11 -9.19 24.59
CA THR A 156 -11.92 -9.81 24.03
C THR A 156 -10.90 -8.72 23.69
N MET A 157 -10.08 -8.34 24.65
CA MET A 157 -8.72 -7.89 24.36
C MET A 157 -8.07 -9.02 23.54
N GLY A 158 -8.33 -8.97 22.23
CA GLY A 158 -7.92 -10.02 21.33
C GLY A 158 -6.42 -10.17 21.45
N LYS A 159 -5.98 -11.36 21.82
CA LYS A 159 -4.61 -11.78 21.75
C LYS A 159 -4.06 -11.23 20.44
N PHE A 160 -3.05 -10.38 20.55
CA PHE A 160 -2.30 -9.85 19.43
C PHE A 160 -2.06 -11.03 18.46
N HIS A 161 -2.63 -10.97 17.27
CA HIS A 161 -2.53 -12.07 16.31
C HIS A 161 -1.13 -12.07 15.67
N LEU A 162 -0.10 -12.03 16.55
CA LEU A 162 1.31 -12.06 16.17
C LEU A 162 1.59 -13.24 15.22
N LYS A 163 0.93 -14.39 15.46
CA LYS A 163 1.04 -15.54 14.57
C LYS A 163 0.55 -15.23 13.14
N GLN A 164 -0.60 -14.57 12.99
CA GLN A 164 -1.13 -14.23 11.66
C GLN A 164 -0.21 -13.27 10.90
N PHE A 165 0.43 -12.37 11.60
CA PHE A 165 1.42 -11.46 11.03
C PHE A 165 2.72 -12.18 10.64
N LEU A 166 3.32 -12.95 11.55
CA LEU A 166 4.60 -13.65 11.32
C LEU A 166 4.52 -14.70 10.20
N PHE A 167 3.35 -15.25 9.93
CA PHE A 167 3.13 -16.24 8.89
C PHE A 167 2.59 -15.65 7.58
N THR A 168 2.59 -14.32 7.40
CA THR A 168 2.27 -13.75 6.07
C THR A 168 3.40 -14.08 5.09
N PRO A 169 3.08 -14.54 3.85
CA PRO A 169 4.10 -14.89 2.86
C PRO A 169 5.09 -13.77 2.57
N ALA A 170 4.60 -12.52 2.54
CA ALA A 170 5.45 -11.34 2.35
C ALA A 170 6.44 -11.14 3.50
N PHE A 171 6.03 -11.35 4.77
CA PHE A 171 6.92 -11.23 5.92
C PHE A 171 7.99 -12.33 5.92
N ILE A 172 7.59 -13.57 5.60
CA ILE A 172 8.53 -14.70 5.47
C ILE A 172 9.55 -14.38 4.37
N ALA A 173 9.12 -13.82 3.23
CA ALA A 173 10.02 -13.43 2.14
C ALA A 173 11.01 -12.32 2.55
N VAL A 174 10.56 -11.32 3.33
CA VAL A 174 11.46 -10.30 3.92
C VAL A 174 12.50 -10.96 4.80
N PHE A 175 12.07 -11.85 5.71
CA PHE A 175 12.98 -12.49 6.66
C PHE A 175 14.02 -13.39 5.96
N ILE A 176 13.57 -14.23 5.03
CA ILE A 176 14.46 -15.08 4.23
C ILE A 176 15.38 -14.21 3.36
N GLY A 177 14.84 -13.17 2.70
CA GLY A 177 15.60 -12.25 1.89
C GLY A 177 16.71 -11.53 2.68
N LEU A 178 16.39 -11.05 3.90
CA LEU A 178 17.38 -10.46 4.81
C LEU A 178 18.46 -11.48 5.23
N LEU A 179 18.08 -12.72 5.47
CA LEU A 179 19.04 -13.78 5.79
C LEU A 179 20.02 -13.98 4.62
N PHE A 180 19.52 -14.08 3.39
CA PHE A 180 20.36 -14.21 2.18
C PHE A 180 21.23 -12.95 1.96
N PHE A 181 20.68 -11.75 2.21
CA PHE A 181 21.41 -10.51 2.12
C PHE A 181 22.60 -10.44 3.10
N VAL A 182 22.38 -10.82 4.39
CA VAL A 182 23.42 -10.76 5.43
C VAL A 182 24.44 -11.88 5.27
N THR A 183 24.01 -13.08 4.86
CA THR A 183 24.91 -14.25 4.69
C THR A 183 25.58 -14.32 3.32
N GLU A 184 25.17 -13.45 2.38
CA GLU A 184 25.66 -13.42 0.99
C GLU A 184 25.50 -14.76 0.25
N ILE A 185 24.58 -15.61 0.70
CA ILE A 185 24.26 -16.86 0.02
C ILE A 185 23.70 -16.57 -1.37
N ARG A 186 24.23 -17.24 -2.40
CA ARG A 186 23.80 -17.09 -3.78
C ARG A 186 23.00 -18.30 -4.23
N LEU A 187 21.90 -18.05 -4.92
CA LEU A 187 21.14 -19.12 -5.57
C LEU A 187 21.79 -19.51 -6.90
N PRO A 188 21.63 -20.77 -7.33
CA PRO A 188 21.97 -21.15 -8.70
C PRO A 188 21.20 -20.31 -9.71
N ALA A 189 21.86 -19.87 -10.79
CA ALA A 189 21.28 -18.96 -11.77
C ALA A 189 19.89 -19.37 -12.34
N PRO A 190 19.58 -20.66 -12.58
CA PRO A 190 18.23 -21.05 -13.01
C PRO A 190 17.14 -20.81 -11.97
N MET A 191 17.46 -20.99 -10.67
CA MET A 191 16.51 -20.73 -9.57
C MET A 191 16.26 -19.24 -9.41
N GLU A 192 17.34 -18.43 -9.43
CA GLU A 192 17.27 -16.97 -9.38
C GLU A 192 16.35 -16.44 -10.50
N ARG A 193 16.60 -16.86 -11.76
CA ARG A 193 15.78 -16.47 -12.91
C ARG A 193 14.31 -16.88 -12.74
N GLY A 194 14.04 -18.10 -12.24
CA GLY A 194 12.67 -18.57 -12.02
C GLY A 194 11.92 -17.72 -11.01
N ILE A 195 12.54 -17.40 -9.86
CA ILE A 195 11.95 -16.56 -8.83
C ILE A 195 11.74 -15.13 -9.35
N HIS A 196 12.70 -14.60 -10.10
CA HIS A 196 12.61 -13.27 -10.71
C HIS A 196 11.45 -13.17 -11.72
N LEU A 197 11.23 -14.19 -12.56
CA LEU A 197 10.10 -14.25 -13.50
C LEU A 197 8.77 -14.21 -12.75
N ILE A 198 8.63 -14.97 -11.67
CA ILE A 198 7.42 -14.97 -10.82
C ILE A 198 7.24 -13.61 -10.16
N GLY A 199 8.31 -13.03 -9.61
CA GLY A 199 8.29 -11.69 -8.99
C GLY A 199 7.83 -10.60 -9.97
N ASN A 200 8.28 -10.64 -11.21
CA ASN A 200 7.92 -9.66 -12.25
C ASN A 200 6.44 -9.70 -12.65
N MET A 201 5.73 -10.78 -12.37
CA MET A 201 4.28 -10.87 -12.58
C MET A 201 3.49 -9.99 -11.60
N THR A 202 4.10 -9.58 -10.48
CA THR A 202 3.41 -8.82 -9.42
C THR A 202 2.78 -7.54 -9.95
N THR A 203 3.55 -6.71 -10.64
CA THR A 203 3.09 -5.42 -11.16
C THR A 203 1.93 -5.56 -12.15
N PRO A 204 2.01 -6.38 -13.22
CA PRO A 204 0.89 -6.57 -14.14
C PRO A 204 -0.37 -7.10 -13.44
N ILE A 205 -0.23 -8.13 -12.61
CA ILE A 205 -1.39 -8.75 -11.91
C ILE A 205 -2.05 -7.75 -10.97
N ALA A 206 -1.26 -6.99 -10.20
CA ALA A 206 -1.80 -5.98 -9.29
C ALA A 206 -2.58 -4.89 -10.04
N MET A 207 -2.07 -4.41 -11.17
CA MET A 207 -2.75 -3.39 -11.98
C MET A 207 -4.03 -3.92 -12.64
N LEU A 208 -4.02 -5.14 -13.17
CA LEU A 208 -5.22 -5.78 -13.69
C LEU A 208 -6.29 -5.92 -12.59
N LEU A 209 -5.91 -6.36 -11.41
CA LEU A 209 -6.79 -6.50 -10.26
C LEU A 209 -7.39 -5.15 -9.84
N ILE A 210 -6.58 -4.09 -9.72
CA ILE A 210 -7.05 -2.75 -9.36
C ILE A 210 -8.06 -2.25 -10.41
N GLY A 211 -7.78 -2.42 -11.70
CA GLY A 211 -8.70 -2.05 -12.78
C GLY A 211 -10.05 -2.77 -12.68
N SER A 212 -10.03 -4.07 -12.41
CA SER A 212 -11.25 -4.87 -12.18
C SER A 212 -12.04 -4.37 -10.96
N LEU A 213 -11.36 -4.13 -9.83
CA LEU A 213 -11.99 -3.69 -8.58
C LEU A 213 -12.60 -2.29 -8.69
N ILE A 214 -12.02 -1.37 -9.45
CA ILE A 214 -12.59 -0.03 -9.71
C ILE A 214 -13.94 -0.17 -10.44
N VAL A 215 -14.01 -0.98 -11.50
CA VAL A 215 -15.26 -1.19 -12.25
C VAL A 215 -16.33 -1.84 -11.37
N LYS A 216 -15.96 -2.85 -10.58
CA LYS A 216 -16.84 -3.50 -9.61
C LYS A 216 -17.43 -2.50 -8.61
N ALA A 217 -16.57 -1.63 -8.05
CA ALA A 217 -16.99 -0.64 -7.09
C ALA A 217 -17.97 0.40 -7.69
N ILE A 218 -17.66 0.87 -8.91
CA ILE A 218 -18.54 1.80 -9.65
C ILE A 218 -19.87 1.12 -9.99
N GLY A 219 -19.87 -0.14 -10.43
CA GLY A 219 -21.07 -0.89 -10.75
C GLY A 219 -22.00 -1.11 -9.55
N ASN A 220 -21.44 -1.38 -8.39
CA ASN A 220 -22.21 -1.65 -7.17
C ASN A 220 -22.83 -0.41 -6.52
N ALA A 221 -22.13 0.72 -6.53
CA ALA A 221 -22.56 1.93 -5.82
C ALA A 221 -23.09 3.05 -6.74
N GLY A 222 -22.81 2.97 -8.05
CA GLY A 222 -23.03 4.04 -9.00
C GLY A 222 -21.98 5.17 -8.86
N PHE A 223 -21.40 5.59 -9.97
CA PHE A 223 -20.30 6.58 -9.96
C PHE A 223 -20.70 7.90 -9.26
N PHE A 224 -21.90 8.42 -9.53
CA PHE A 224 -22.36 9.66 -8.91
C PHE A 224 -22.56 9.56 -7.39
N THR A 225 -22.96 8.38 -6.89
CA THR A 225 -23.12 8.15 -5.45
C THR A 225 -21.77 8.12 -4.74
N LEU A 226 -20.71 7.65 -5.41
CA LEU A 226 -19.36 7.61 -4.87
C LEU A 226 -18.76 9.01 -4.69
N ILE A 227 -19.01 9.93 -5.64
CA ILE A 227 -18.43 11.28 -5.63
C ILE A 227 -19.31 12.32 -4.90
N LYS A 228 -20.58 12.04 -4.65
CA LYS A 228 -21.50 13.01 -4.02
C LYS A 228 -21.24 13.19 -2.50
N ASP A 229 -20.62 12.23 -1.84
CA ASP A 229 -20.39 12.28 -0.40
C ASP A 229 -19.17 13.17 -0.08
N TRP A 230 -19.45 14.44 0.27
CA TRP A 230 -18.40 15.42 0.55
C TRP A 230 -17.46 14.99 1.68
N ARG A 231 -17.89 14.12 2.60
CA ARG A 231 -17.12 13.65 3.76
C ARG A 231 -15.92 12.80 3.39
N VAL A 232 -15.89 12.24 2.18
CA VAL A 232 -14.76 11.45 1.69
C VAL A 232 -13.59 12.34 1.23
N TYR A 233 -13.88 13.56 0.73
CA TYR A 233 -12.85 14.43 0.17
C TYR A 233 -11.76 14.85 1.18
N PRO A 234 -12.08 15.24 2.43
CA PRO A 234 -11.06 15.57 3.41
C PRO A 234 -10.08 14.41 3.67
N ILE A 235 -10.59 13.15 3.73
CA ILE A 235 -9.75 11.97 3.89
C ILE A 235 -8.77 11.88 2.72
N VAL A 236 -9.28 11.99 1.50
CA VAL A 236 -8.50 11.83 0.28
C VAL A 236 -7.46 12.95 0.11
N ILE A 237 -7.85 14.21 0.41
CA ILE A 237 -6.94 15.36 0.34
C ILE A 237 -5.79 15.20 1.35
N VAL A 238 -6.12 14.86 2.60
CA VAL A 238 -5.11 14.64 3.64
C VAL A 238 -4.18 13.49 3.25
N ARG A 239 -4.75 12.38 2.75
CA ARG A 239 -3.99 11.19 2.39
C ARG A 239 -3.08 11.40 1.19
N LEU A 240 -3.59 12.00 0.10
CA LEU A 240 -2.87 12.09 -1.17
C LEU A 240 -2.01 13.35 -1.31
N LEU A 241 -2.26 14.40 -0.53
CA LEU A 241 -1.54 15.66 -0.65
C LEU A 241 -0.86 16.06 0.66
N LEU A 242 -1.61 16.21 1.75
CA LEU A 242 -1.06 16.80 2.97
C LEU A 242 0.02 15.90 3.59
N ILE A 243 -0.24 14.60 3.74
CA ILE A 243 0.74 13.67 4.32
C ILE A 243 2.01 13.58 3.46
N PRO A 244 1.97 13.27 2.15
CA PRO A 244 3.19 13.12 1.38
C PRO A 244 3.99 14.44 1.24
N VAL A 245 3.32 15.58 1.14
CA VAL A 245 4.01 16.89 1.13
C VAL A 245 4.68 17.15 2.47
N ALA A 246 4.00 16.92 3.60
CA ALA A 246 4.60 17.09 4.92
C ALA A 246 5.78 16.11 5.13
N VAL A 247 5.63 14.85 4.71
CA VAL A 247 6.69 13.84 4.77
C VAL A 247 7.89 14.28 3.95
N TYR A 248 7.69 14.76 2.71
CA TYR A 248 8.77 15.26 1.87
C TYR A 248 9.49 16.46 2.53
N LEU A 249 8.75 17.48 2.96
CA LEU A 249 9.33 18.69 3.55
C LEU A 249 10.15 18.40 4.81
N VAL A 250 9.70 17.46 5.63
CA VAL A 250 10.42 17.06 6.85
C VAL A 250 11.62 16.19 6.52
N LEU A 251 11.43 15.13 5.72
CA LEU A 251 12.47 14.14 5.50
C LEU A 251 13.57 14.61 4.56
N ASN A 252 13.30 15.53 3.65
CA ASN A 252 14.31 16.12 2.77
C ASN A 252 15.43 16.86 3.52
N ILE A 253 15.19 17.22 4.80
CA ILE A 253 16.21 17.84 5.66
C ILE A 253 17.16 16.80 6.26
N PHE A 254 16.70 15.55 6.44
CA PHE A 254 17.41 14.52 7.22
C PHE A 254 17.92 13.33 6.38
N ILE A 255 17.39 13.17 5.16
CA ILE A 255 17.70 12.01 4.31
C ILE A 255 18.40 12.49 3.04
N ASP A 256 19.69 12.14 2.92
CA ASP A 256 20.49 12.45 1.74
C ASP A 256 20.30 11.45 0.60
N ASN A 257 19.85 10.22 0.92
CA ASN A 257 19.64 9.17 -0.08
C ASN A 257 18.33 9.42 -0.86
N PRO A 258 18.40 9.80 -2.16
CA PRO A 258 17.22 10.19 -2.94
C PRO A 258 16.28 9.02 -3.23
N ILE A 259 16.78 7.78 -3.29
CA ILE A 259 15.97 6.58 -3.53
C ILE A 259 15.18 6.23 -2.27
N MET A 260 15.82 6.29 -1.11
CA MET A 260 15.15 6.09 0.19
C MET A 260 14.05 7.15 0.40
N LEU A 261 14.39 8.44 0.24
CA LEU A 261 13.45 9.55 0.37
C LEU A 261 12.29 9.40 -0.61
N GLY A 262 12.60 9.22 -1.90
CA GLY A 262 11.62 9.06 -2.97
C GLY A 262 10.69 7.87 -2.72
N THR A 263 11.20 6.75 -2.23
CA THR A 263 10.40 5.56 -1.89
C THR A 263 9.44 5.85 -0.74
N ILE A 264 9.93 6.45 0.37
CA ILE A 264 9.09 6.75 1.54
C ILE A 264 7.98 7.74 1.16
N VAL A 265 8.31 8.82 0.45
CA VAL A 265 7.34 9.84 0.01
C VAL A 265 6.32 9.25 -0.95
N THR A 266 6.76 8.45 -1.93
CA THR A 266 5.87 7.80 -2.88
C THR A 266 4.92 6.83 -2.17
N LEU A 267 5.40 6.02 -1.24
CA LEU A 267 4.53 5.11 -0.46
C LEU A 267 3.59 5.89 0.46
N ALA A 268 4.06 7.01 1.02
CA ALA A 268 3.20 7.92 1.77
C ALA A 268 2.10 8.56 0.90
N ALA A 269 2.30 8.71 -0.39
CA ALA A 269 1.33 9.26 -1.36
C ALA A 269 0.36 8.21 -1.94
N MET A 270 0.51 6.94 -1.59
CA MET A 270 -0.40 5.90 -2.06
C MET A 270 -1.81 6.10 -1.53
N PRO A 271 -2.84 5.70 -2.31
CA PRO A 271 -4.22 5.80 -1.90
C PRO A 271 -4.52 4.96 -0.66
N THR A 272 -5.71 5.06 -0.14
CA THR A 272 -6.17 4.31 1.04
C THR A 272 -6.04 2.80 0.82
N ALA A 273 -5.56 2.08 1.85
CA ALA A 273 -5.38 0.63 1.81
C ALA A 273 -6.71 -0.11 1.53
N THR A 274 -6.67 -1.09 0.64
CA THR A 274 -7.82 -1.95 0.30
C THR A 274 -8.33 -2.72 1.53
N LEU A 275 -7.47 -2.96 2.51
CA LEU A 275 -7.81 -3.57 3.79
C LEU A 275 -8.90 -2.80 4.56
N THR A 276 -9.11 -1.51 4.31
CA THR A 276 -10.16 -0.70 4.93
C THR A 276 -11.55 -1.31 4.74
N VAL A 277 -11.87 -1.77 3.52
CA VAL A 277 -13.16 -2.43 3.24
C VAL A 277 -13.22 -3.81 3.88
N ILE A 278 -12.12 -4.56 3.88
CA ILE A 278 -12.07 -5.90 4.47
C ILE A 278 -12.32 -5.79 5.99
N PHE A 279 -11.61 -4.90 6.67
CA PHE A 279 -11.72 -4.71 8.11
C PHE A 279 -13.07 -4.11 8.51
N SER A 280 -13.63 -3.20 7.71
CA SER A 280 -14.97 -2.67 7.97
C SER A 280 -16.04 -3.74 7.93
N LYS A 281 -15.93 -4.72 7.03
CA LYS A 281 -16.86 -5.86 6.96
C LYS A 281 -16.65 -6.86 8.09
N GLN A 282 -15.41 -7.14 8.44
CA GLN A 282 -15.05 -8.20 9.39
C GLN A 282 -15.20 -7.76 10.85
N TYR A 283 -14.82 -6.52 11.17
CA TYR A 283 -14.76 -6.02 12.55
C TYR A 283 -15.83 -4.99 12.89
N GLY A 284 -16.65 -4.58 11.91
CA GLY A 284 -17.66 -3.53 12.05
C GLY A 284 -17.11 -2.15 11.66
N GLY A 285 -17.88 -1.43 10.87
CA GLY A 285 -17.54 -0.13 10.30
C GLY A 285 -18.45 0.15 9.12
N ASP A 286 -18.44 1.37 8.61
CA ASP A 286 -19.19 1.71 7.41
C ASP A 286 -18.44 1.24 6.16
N SER A 287 -18.79 0.03 5.69
CA SER A 287 -18.18 -0.54 4.48
C SER A 287 -18.50 0.26 3.20
N THR A 288 -19.60 1.00 3.19
CA THR A 288 -19.97 1.88 2.07
C THR A 288 -19.05 3.09 2.00
N MET A 289 -18.80 3.73 3.16
CA MET A 289 -17.86 4.83 3.26
C MET A 289 -16.43 4.38 2.95
N ALA A 290 -16.00 3.21 3.44
CA ALA A 290 -14.71 2.61 3.13
C ALA A 290 -14.53 2.40 1.62
N LEU A 291 -15.55 1.86 0.94
CA LEU A 291 -15.54 1.64 -0.51
C LEU A 291 -15.43 2.96 -1.28
N LYS A 292 -16.24 3.98 -0.91
CA LYS A 292 -16.19 5.33 -1.52
C LYS A 292 -14.78 5.93 -1.38
N THR A 293 -14.19 5.84 -0.20
CA THR A 293 -12.85 6.38 0.09
C THR A 293 -11.77 5.70 -0.75
N ILE A 294 -11.81 4.36 -0.84
CA ILE A 294 -10.83 3.61 -1.64
C ILE A 294 -10.97 3.98 -3.12
N VAL A 295 -12.18 3.97 -3.67
CA VAL A 295 -12.38 4.25 -5.11
C VAL A 295 -11.96 5.66 -5.45
N LEU A 296 -12.39 6.65 -4.68
CA LEU A 296 -12.06 8.04 -4.93
C LEU A 296 -10.54 8.29 -4.79
N SER A 297 -9.92 7.73 -3.74
CA SER A 297 -8.48 7.88 -3.54
C SER A 297 -7.66 7.18 -4.65
N ASN A 298 -8.08 6.01 -5.13
CA ASN A 298 -7.40 5.33 -6.24
C ASN A 298 -7.50 6.11 -7.56
N ILE A 299 -8.68 6.71 -7.85
CA ILE A 299 -8.85 7.53 -9.07
C ILE A 299 -8.01 8.81 -8.99
N LEU A 300 -8.09 9.53 -7.87
CA LEU A 300 -7.36 10.78 -7.70
C LEU A 300 -5.84 10.59 -7.56
N CYS A 301 -5.41 9.45 -7.05
CA CYS A 301 -4.01 9.08 -6.95
C CYS A 301 -3.29 9.09 -8.32
N LEU A 302 -3.99 8.70 -9.40
CA LEU A 302 -3.44 8.74 -10.77
C LEU A 302 -3.05 10.17 -11.20
N LEU A 303 -3.66 11.18 -10.63
CA LEU A 303 -3.34 12.59 -10.89
C LEU A 303 -2.31 13.13 -9.89
N THR A 304 -2.40 12.71 -8.61
CA THR A 304 -1.54 13.27 -7.55
C THR A 304 -0.13 12.70 -7.55
N ILE A 305 0.06 11.43 -7.93
CA ILE A 305 1.40 10.82 -8.00
C ILE A 305 2.31 11.55 -9.02
N PRO A 306 1.89 11.80 -10.29
CA PRO A 306 2.71 12.58 -11.22
C PRO A 306 3.03 13.98 -10.68
N PHE A 307 2.07 14.64 -10.03
CA PHE A 307 2.30 15.96 -9.44
C PHE A 307 3.37 15.93 -8.33
N LEU A 308 3.32 14.93 -7.46
CA LEU A 308 4.33 14.74 -6.40
C LEU A 308 5.72 14.43 -6.94
N SER A 309 5.82 13.80 -8.12
CA SER A 309 7.12 13.54 -8.75
C SER A 309 7.88 14.81 -9.13
N LEU A 310 7.19 15.95 -9.23
CA LEU A 310 7.84 17.26 -9.45
C LEU A 310 8.62 17.74 -8.22
N PHE A 311 8.24 17.30 -7.03
CA PHE A 311 8.95 17.63 -5.78
C PHE A 311 10.13 16.70 -5.51
N LEU A 312 10.19 15.53 -6.15
CA LEU A 312 11.25 14.53 -5.98
C LEU A 312 12.42 14.71 -6.98
N GLN A 313 12.43 15.81 -7.70
CA GLN A 313 13.53 16.22 -8.59
C GLN A 313 14.55 17.02 -7.81
#